data_680a72eba71914d3e0ab879ee3a6bf92
#
_entry.id   680a72eba71914d3e0ab879ee3a6bf92
#
_cell.length_a   1.000
_cell.length_b   1.000
_cell.length_c   1.000
_cell.angle_alpha   90.00
_cell.angle_beta   90.00
_cell.angle_gamma   90.00
#
_symmetry.space_group_name_H-M   'P 1'
#
loop_
_entity.id
_entity.type
_entity.pdbx_description
1 polymer ?
#
loop_
_entity_poly.entity_id
_entity_poly.type
_entity_poly.pdbx_seq_one_letter_code
_entity_poly.pdbx_strand_id
1 'polypeptide(L)'
;MNEMYKNNIPFTVTDWQNVPATEHKGETGTALWRTLQYGDLRVRVVEYSPGYKADHWCEKGHVLYCLEGEMICELSNGSEFTLKAGMSYQVSDDLSSHRTRTEHGAKLFIVDGAFLKFQNEK
;
A
#
# COMPACT_ATOMS: atom_id res chain seq x y z
N MET A 1 28.42 11.77 -1.99
CA MET A 1 27.55 10.78 -1.36
C MET A 1 26.18 11.36 -1.13
N ASN A 2 25.21 10.66 -1.55
CA ASN A 2 23.85 11.14 -1.52
C ASN A 2 23.13 10.65 -0.27
N GLU A 3 22.74 11.58 0.57
CA GLU A 3 22.05 11.24 1.82
C GLU A 3 20.62 10.77 1.59
N MET A 4 20.06 10.98 0.40
CA MET A 4 18.68 10.59 0.13
C MET A 4 18.49 9.08 0.11
N TYR A 5 19.55 8.33 -0.18
CA TYR A 5 19.42 6.89 -0.36
C TYR A 5 20.21 6.18 0.71
N LYS A 6 19.63 6.16 1.90
CA LYS A 6 20.29 5.54 3.04
C LYS A 6 19.94 4.08 3.21
N ASN A 7 19.04 3.59 2.38
CA ASN A 7 18.59 2.23 2.51
C ASN A 7 19.62 1.30 1.92
N ASN A 8 20.13 0.39 2.74
CA ASN A 8 21.03 -0.64 2.27
C ASN A 8 20.26 -1.94 2.31
N ILE A 9 19.97 -2.48 1.13
CA ILE A 9 19.19 -3.70 1.05
C ILE A 9 20.10 -4.80 0.54
N PRO A 10 20.55 -5.70 1.41
CA PRO A 10 21.33 -6.83 0.93
C PRO A 10 20.44 -7.73 0.08
N PHE A 11 21.05 -8.48 -0.82
CA PHE A 11 20.26 -9.42 -1.60
C PHE A 11 19.49 -10.33 -0.65
N THR A 12 18.19 -10.38 -0.79
CA THR A 12 17.34 -11.12 0.14
C THR A 12 16.20 -11.75 -0.65
N VAL A 13 15.95 -13.03 -0.37
CA VAL A 13 14.75 -13.69 -0.87
C VAL A 13 13.79 -13.80 0.29
N THR A 14 12.56 -13.37 0.09
CA THR A 14 11.56 -13.36 1.15
C THR A 14 10.45 -14.34 0.83
N ASP A 15 10.24 -15.28 1.74
CA ASP A 15 9.04 -16.10 1.71
C ASP A 15 8.03 -15.40 2.60
N TRP A 16 7.04 -14.77 1.96
CA TRP A 16 6.12 -13.90 2.68
C TRP A 16 5.27 -14.65 3.71
N GLN A 17 5.08 -15.95 3.54
CA GLN A 17 4.34 -16.71 4.54
C GLN A 17 5.07 -16.77 5.86
N ASN A 18 6.39 -16.59 5.84
CA ASN A 18 7.20 -16.62 7.06
C ASN A 18 7.38 -15.25 7.68
N VAL A 19 6.87 -14.20 7.07
CA VAL A 19 6.91 -12.85 7.65
C VAL A 19 5.70 -12.72 8.56
N PRO A 20 5.89 -12.38 9.84
CA PRO A 20 4.75 -12.25 10.76
C PRO A 20 3.74 -11.21 10.27
N ALA A 21 2.47 -11.52 10.47
CA ALA A 21 1.40 -10.62 10.06
C ALA A 21 0.91 -9.84 11.26
N THR A 22 0.59 -8.56 11.04
CA THR A 22 -0.09 -7.76 12.05
C THR A 22 -1.48 -7.44 11.54
N GLU A 23 -2.43 -7.39 12.45
CA GLU A 23 -3.82 -7.14 12.09
C GLU A 23 -4.15 -5.68 12.29
N HIS A 24 -4.82 -5.10 11.31
CA HIS A 24 -5.27 -3.70 11.37
C HIS A 24 -6.74 -3.69 11.02
N LYS A 25 -7.56 -3.11 11.89
CA LYS A 25 -8.99 -3.09 11.68
C LYS A 25 -9.35 -1.90 10.81
N GLY A 26 -10.28 -2.12 9.86
CA GLY A 26 -10.86 -1.04 9.11
C GLY A 26 -12.11 -0.54 9.79
N GLU A 27 -12.83 0.34 9.12
CA GLU A 27 -14.16 0.72 9.56
C GLU A 27 -15.02 -0.54 9.61
N THR A 28 -14.87 -1.42 8.62
CA THR A 28 -15.38 -2.77 8.63
C THR A 28 -14.26 -3.67 8.14
N GLY A 29 -14.28 -4.93 8.55
CA GLY A 29 -13.28 -5.89 8.12
C GLY A 29 -11.90 -5.62 8.69
N THR A 30 -10.94 -6.39 8.22
CA THR A 30 -9.57 -6.33 8.72
C THR A 30 -8.57 -6.42 7.58
N ALA A 31 -7.37 -5.93 7.84
CA ALA A 31 -6.24 -6.07 6.94
C ALA A 31 -5.11 -6.76 7.68
N LEU A 32 -4.46 -7.71 7.04
CA LEU A 32 -3.28 -8.35 7.59
C LEU A 32 -2.08 -7.83 6.84
N TRP A 33 -1.12 -7.27 7.57
CA TRP A 33 0.09 -6.69 6.98
C TRP A 33 1.29 -7.55 7.29
N ARG A 34 2.04 -7.89 6.27
CA ARG A 34 3.35 -8.50 6.42
C ARG A 34 4.34 -7.49 5.88
N THR A 35 5.24 -7.02 6.72
CA THR A 35 6.04 -5.82 6.41
C THR A 35 7.52 -6.09 6.53
N LEU A 36 8.28 -5.62 5.54
CA LEU A 36 9.72 -5.52 5.61
C LEU A 36 10.08 -4.04 5.62
N GLN A 37 11.01 -3.67 6.49
CA GLN A 37 11.40 -2.28 6.62
C GLN A 37 12.90 -2.17 6.39
N TYR A 38 13.29 -1.34 5.43
CA TYR A 38 14.69 -1.06 5.12
C TYR A 38 14.88 0.44 5.16
N GLY A 39 15.33 0.96 6.33
CA GLY A 39 15.39 2.40 6.47
C GLY A 39 14.00 3.00 6.32
N ASP A 40 13.83 3.90 5.38
CA ASP A 40 12.52 4.49 5.14
C ASP A 40 11.76 3.81 4.00
N LEU A 41 12.32 2.74 3.43
CA LEU A 41 11.62 1.95 2.44
C LEU A 41 10.80 0.88 3.13
N ARG A 42 9.55 0.79 2.77
CA ARG A 42 8.65 -0.21 3.34
C ARG A 42 8.07 -1.05 2.21
N VAL A 43 8.18 -2.37 2.37
CA VAL A 43 7.62 -3.32 1.41
C VAL A 43 6.65 -4.20 2.15
N ARG A 44 5.43 -4.31 1.63
CA ARG A 44 4.38 -5.06 2.34
C ARG A 44 3.61 -5.96 1.42
N VAL A 45 3.16 -7.09 1.96
CA VAL A 45 2.05 -7.85 1.39
C VAL A 45 0.89 -7.65 2.35
N VAL A 46 -0.23 -7.18 1.82
CA VAL A 46 -1.41 -6.85 2.61
C VAL A 46 -2.58 -7.66 2.09
N GLU A 47 -3.33 -8.22 3.02
CA GLU A 47 -4.48 -9.03 2.68
C GLU A 47 -5.70 -8.43 3.34
N TYR A 48 -6.68 -8.03 2.54
CA TYR A 48 -7.95 -7.49 3.05
C TYR A 48 -8.98 -8.59 3.14
N SER A 49 -9.69 -8.63 4.27
CA SER A 49 -10.80 -9.56 4.42
C SER A 49 -11.96 -9.13 3.54
N PRO A 50 -12.89 -10.04 3.22
CA PRO A 50 -14.15 -9.62 2.59
C PRO A 50 -14.81 -8.55 3.44
N GLY A 51 -15.32 -7.52 2.80
CA GLY A 51 -16.00 -6.44 3.48
C GLY A 51 -15.09 -5.40 4.10
N TYR A 52 -13.79 -5.47 3.84
CA TYR A 52 -12.87 -4.48 4.40
C TYR A 52 -13.16 -3.09 3.84
N LYS A 53 -13.15 -2.09 4.72
CA LYS A 53 -13.23 -0.69 4.32
C LYS A 53 -12.29 0.08 5.23
N ALA A 54 -11.40 0.86 4.64
CA ALA A 54 -10.44 1.65 5.38
C ALA A 54 -11.18 2.66 6.27
N ASP A 55 -10.64 2.91 7.46
CA ASP A 55 -11.30 3.76 8.45
C ASP A 55 -10.89 5.22 8.33
N HIS A 56 -10.01 5.56 7.42
CA HIS A 56 -9.58 6.95 7.25
C HIS A 56 -9.06 7.16 5.83
N TRP A 57 -8.96 8.42 5.46
CA TRP A 57 -8.35 8.81 4.18
C TRP A 57 -6.85 8.81 4.34
N CYS A 58 -6.16 8.25 3.38
CA CYS A 58 -4.71 8.12 3.43
C CYS A 58 -4.07 9.15 2.52
N GLU A 59 -3.10 9.89 3.06
CA GLU A 59 -2.33 10.87 2.30
C GLU A 59 -1.01 10.31 1.81
N LYS A 60 -0.63 9.13 2.29
CA LYS A 60 0.65 8.55 1.98
C LYS A 60 0.66 7.96 0.58
N GLY A 61 1.73 8.21 -0.15
CA GLY A 61 1.88 7.63 -1.48
C GLY A 61 2.25 6.17 -1.43
N HIS A 62 1.97 5.49 -2.52
CA HIS A 62 2.27 4.06 -2.66
C HIS A 62 2.53 3.72 -4.10
N VAL A 63 3.31 2.65 -4.30
CA VAL A 63 3.26 1.86 -5.51
C VAL A 63 2.58 0.57 -5.08
N LEU A 64 1.40 0.30 -5.62
CA LEU A 64 0.56 -0.79 -5.15
C LEU A 64 0.11 -1.64 -6.31
N TYR A 65 0.32 -2.95 -6.21
CA TYR A 65 -0.05 -3.90 -7.24
C TYR A 65 -1.02 -4.92 -6.64
N CYS A 66 -2.14 -5.12 -7.30
CA CYS A 66 -3.14 -6.08 -6.84
C CYS A 66 -2.75 -7.48 -7.29
N LEU A 67 -2.52 -8.36 -6.33
CA LEU A 67 -2.11 -9.74 -6.60
C LEU A 67 -3.31 -10.65 -6.80
N GLU A 68 -4.35 -10.46 -6.00
CA GLU A 68 -5.55 -11.33 -6.03
C GLU A 68 -6.76 -10.51 -5.66
N GLY A 69 -7.90 -10.88 -6.20
CA GLY A 69 -9.17 -10.25 -5.87
C GLY A 69 -9.33 -8.92 -6.56
N GLU A 70 -10.13 -8.07 -5.95
CA GLU A 70 -10.32 -6.74 -6.50
C GLU A 70 -10.73 -5.78 -5.39
N MET A 71 -10.44 -4.50 -5.60
CA MET A 71 -10.77 -3.48 -4.62
C MET A 71 -11.17 -2.22 -5.34
N ILE A 72 -11.82 -1.33 -4.61
CA ILE A 72 -12.18 -0.02 -5.12
C ILE A 72 -11.37 1.01 -4.37
N CYS A 73 -10.69 1.89 -5.14
CA CYS A 73 -9.97 3.02 -4.59
C CYS A 73 -10.83 4.25 -4.76
N GLU A 74 -11.18 4.89 -3.65
CA GLU A 74 -11.91 6.15 -3.67
C GLU A 74 -10.92 7.28 -3.51
N LEU A 75 -11.08 8.33 -4.30
CA LEU A 75 -10.34 9.56 -4.11
C LEU A 75 -11.24 10.59 -3.44
N SER A 76 -10.63 11.52 -2.72
CA SER A 76 -11.42 12.51 -1.98
C SER A 76 -12.23 13.43 -2.90
N ASN A 77 -11.90 13.49 -4.18
CA ASN A 77 -12.67 14.27 -5.13
C ASN A 77 -13.89 13.54 -5.66
N GLY A 78 -14.16 12.32 -5.16
CA GLY A 78 -15.33 11.54 -5.57
C GLY A 78 -15.07 10.53 -6.65
N SER A 79 -13.89 10.52 -7.25
CA SER A 79 -13.57 9.51 -8.27
C SER A 79 -13.39 8.14 -7.62
N GLU A 80 -13.75 7.10 -8.35
CA GLU A 80 -13.54 5.73 -7.90
C GLU A 80 -12.90 4.93 -9.02
N PHE A 81 -11.99 4.06 -8.64
CA PHE A 81 -11.28 3.21 -9.58
C PHE A 81 -11.30 1.79 -9.06
N THR A 82 -11.60 0.83 -9.93
CA THR A 82 -11.56 -0.58 -9.57
C THR A 82 -10.20 -1.13 -9.95
N LEU A 83 -9.54 -1.75 -8.98
CA LEU A 83 -8.29 -2.46 -9.20
C LEU A 83 -8.57 -3.94 -9.09
N LYS A 84 -8.24 -4.67 -10.16
CA LYS A 84 -8.34 -6.13 -10.17
C LYS A 84 -6.95 -6.72 -10.18
N ALA A 85 -6.87 -8.02 -9.94
CA ALA A 85 -5.59 -8.72 -10.01
C ALA A 85 -4.89 -8.38 -11.31
N GLY A 86 -3.61 -8.01 -11.23
CA GLY A 86 -2.82 -7.61 -12.37
C GLY A 86 -2.79 -6.12 -12.64
N MET A 87 -3.52 -5.34 -11.84
CA MET A 87 -3.54 -3.88 -12.00
C MET A 87 -2.83 -3.22 -10.84
N SER A 88 -2.37 -2.01 -11.08
CA SER A 88 -1.66 -1.25 -10.05
C SER A 88 -2.12 0.20 -10.03
N TYR A 89 -1.86 0.87 -8.90
CA TYR A 89 -1.89 2.32 -8.91
C TYR A 89 -0.60 2.82 -8.26
N GLN A 90 -0.26 4.05 -8.55
CA GLN A 90 0.91 4.70 -7.99
C GLN A 90 0.57 6.17 -7.77
N VAL A 91 0.99 6.69 -6.63
CA VAL A 91 0.72 8.07 -6.27
C VAL A 91 1.79 8.52 -5.29
N SER A 92 2.22 9.78 -5.43
CA SER A 92 3.16 10.38 -4.48
C SER A 92 2.42 10.80 -3.21
N ASP A 93 3.20 11.04 -2.15
CA ASP A 93 2.63 11.54 -0.90
C ASP A 93 1.90 12.85 -1.15
N ASP A 94 0.78 13.02 -0.48
CA ASP A 94 0.03 14.28 -0.40
C ASP A 94 -0.52 14.80 -1.73
N LEU A 95 -0.53 13.97 -2.78
CA LEU A 95 -1.10 14.40 -4.04
C LEU A 95 -2.58 14.03 -4.18
N SER A 96 -3.01 12.93 -3.58
CA SER A 96 -4.41 12.54 -3.66
C SER A 96 -4.76 11.73 -2.43
N SER A 97 -5.68 12.24 -1.63
CA SER A 97 -6.22 11.46 -0.54
C SER A 97 -7.01 10.30 -1.11
N HIS A 98 -6.81 9.13 -0.57
CA HIS A 98 -7.44 7.94 -1.08
C HIS A 98 -7.81 6.99 0.05
N ARG A 99 -8.74 6.09 -0.24
CA ARG A 99 -9.10 5.06 0.70
C ARG A 99 -9.66 3.87 -0.08
N THR A 100 -9.59 2.71 0.54
CA THR A 100 -9.86 1.45 -0.13
C THR A 100 -11.03 0.73 0.51
N ARG A 101 -11.82 0.05 -0.32
CA ARG A 101 -12.79 -0.92 0.16
C ARG A 101 -12.80 -2.11 -0.79
N THR A 102 -13.21 -3.26 -0.27
CA THR A 102 -13.35 -4.45 -1.09
C THR A 102 -14.52 -5.25 -0.59
N GLU A 103 -15.27 -5.83 -1.50
CA GLU A 103 -16.42 -6.65 -1.13
C GLU A 103 -16.01 -8.07 -0.82
N HIS A 104 -15.13 -8.64 -1.62
CA HIS A 104 -14.81 -10.07 -1.53
C HIS A 104 -13.40 -10.35 -1.05
N GLY A 105 -12.61 -9.31 -0.80
CA GLY A 105 -11.23 -9.47 -0.37
C GLY A 105 -10.26 -9.19 -1.49
N ALA A 106 -9.03 -8.86 -1.09
CA ALA A 106 -7.96 -8.57 -2.06
C ALA A 106 -6.62 -8.79 -1.40
N LYS A 107 -5.62 -9.08 -2.21
CA LYS A 107 -4.26 -9.25 -1.74
C LYS A 107 -3.38 -8.34 -2.56
N LEU A 108 -2.51 -7.58 -1.89
CA LEU A 108 -1.77 -6.48 -2.51
C LEU A 108 -0.30 -6.56 -2.19
N PHE A 109 0.51 -6.08 -3.11
CA PHE A 109 1.93 -5.83 -2.88
C PHE A 109 2.14 -4.33 -2.90
N ILE A 110 2.70 -3.76 -1.84
CA ILE A 110 2.77 -2.31 -1.67
C ILE A 110 4.20 -1.91 -1.33
N VAL A 111 4.71 -0.90 -2.04
CA VAL A 111 6.02 -0.33 -1.74
C VAL A 111 5.83 1.15 -1.51
N ASP A 112 6.38 1.66 -0.41
CA ASP A 112 6.38 3.09 -0.17
C ASP A 112 7.66 3.50 0.56
N GLY A 113 7.92 4.79 0.59
CA GLY A 113 9.13 5.31 1.19
C GLY A 113 9.38 6.74 0.79
N ALA A 114 10.54 7.25 1.14
CA ALA A 114 10.87 8.65 0.92
C ALA A 114 10.90 9.02 -0.56
N PHE A 115 11.11 8.05 -1.44
CA PHE A 115 11.14 8.34 -2.88
C PHE A 115 9.78 8.80 -3.40
N LEU A 116 8.73 8.65 -2.61
CA LEU A 116 7.39 9.09 -3.00
C LEU A 116 7.04 10.47 -2.46
N LYS A 117 7.94 11.13 -1.78
CA LYS A 117 7.66 12.47 -1.30
C LYS A 117 7.36 13.39 -2.46
N PHE A 118 6.29 14.16 -2.32
CA PHE A 118 5.96 15.15 -3.32
C PHE A 118 7.05 16.20 -3.32
N GLN A 119 7.57 16.51 -4.51
CA GLN A 119 8.63 17.50 -4.65
C GLN A 119 8.09 18.64 -5.46
N ASN A 120 8.19 19.82 -4.90
CA ASN A 120 7.79 21.01 -5.61
C ASN A 120 9.04 21.58 -6.27
N GLU A 121 9.18 21.33 -7.53
CA GLU A 121 10.34 21.83 -8.26
C GLU A 121 10.14 23.24 -8.68
N LYS A 122 11.16 24.00 -8.49
CA LYS A 122 10.98 25.43 -8.78
C LYS A 122 12.07 25.92 -9.63
#